data_9c6fda2f6896f8227cffdd1fd0470ece
#
_entry.id   9c6fda2f6896f8227cffdd1fd0470ece
#
_cell.length_a   1.000
_cell.length_b   1.000
_cell.length_c   1.000
_cell.angle_alpha   90.00
_cell.angle_beta   90.00
_cell.angle_gamma   90.00
#
_symmetry.space_group_name_H-M   'P 1'
#
loop_
_entity.id
_entity.type
_entity.pdbx_description
1 polymer ?
#
loop_
_entity_poly.entity_id
_entity_poly.type
_entity_poly.pdbx_seq_one_letter_code
_entity_poly.pdbx_strand_id
1 'polypeptide(L)'
;AKNSSSKIIGLSKNTRTAYACNENEQTTEKQQGGTILSMMEYYSPYVEEIGTDETGLGRWSWIRLKGNNNIKTMIISAYMPCKPRKQSMLSNYAQQERYWRMRGEETCAKKKCREDLIKFILESRTKGERVILMIDGNENMRTGALAKRLKQRDINMRDSICEKVGSKKFPTWFRGQEQIDAIWVSDELNVESATMLPFFFSIRDHQGIMIDIPEHMLLGNKLIKIKRPYARRLICGRPEVRDKYVKLLERYCKRKRLQDKIDWVRINKENMSRRKINKIINKLDKTKAEGMLQAEKKCRKLNMGKIPYSPQLATQANRVILVRSLQRKIKGANVKKATIGKLVKKAKLDEKVLDELKKEEEINNRLQKELIKYWEMKAQAWSLRRNFLDTLINKATGNNKKRLINIKKGISIQNNVSKNY
;
A
#
# COMPACT_ATOMS: atom_id res chain seq x y z
N ALA A 1 11.46 1.79 -14.18
CA ALA A 1 10.14 1.43 -13.68
C ALA A 1 10.10 -0.02 -13.17
N LYS A 2 10.54 -1.00 -13.96
CA LYS A 2 10.49 -2.44 -13.62
C LYS A 2 11.18 -2.78 -12.28
N ASN A 3 12.40 -2.27 -12.06
CA ASN A 3 13.15 -2.47 -10.80
C ASN A 3 12.58 -1.65 -9.62
N SER A 4 11.87 -0.57 -9.89
CA SER A 4 11.24 0.25 -8.86
C SER A 4 9.90 -0.34 -8.40
N SER A 5 9.15 -1.01 -9.31
CA SER A 5 7.89 -1.67 -8.96
C SER A 5 8.08 -2.78 -7.93
N SER A 6 9.14 -3.61 -8.07
CA SER A 6 9.45 -4.67 -7.12
C SER A 6 9.77 -4.13 -5.72
N LYS A 7 10.43 -2.97 -5.62
CA LYS A 7 10.69 -2.28 -4.34
C LYS A 7 9.41 -1.74 -3.70
N ILE A 8 8.49 -1.17 -4.49
CA ILE A 8 7.21 -0.66 -4.01
C ILE A 8 6.29 -1.80 -3.57
N ILE A 9 6.24 -2.90 -4.32
CA ILE A 9 5.48 -4.11 -3.94
C ILE A 9 5.98 -4.67 -2.60
N GLY A 10 7.28 -4.54 -2.31
CA GLY A 10 7.86 -4.95 -1.03
C GLY A 10 7.48 -4.06 0.17
N LEU A 11 7.07 -2.80 -0.04
CA LEU A 11 6.71 -1.87 1.03
C LEU A 11 5.35 -2.17 1.67
N SER A 12 4.40 -2.72 0.92
CA SER A 12 3.08 -3.11 1.41
C SER A 12 2.64 -4.44 0.81
N LYS A 13 2.06 -5.31 1.64
CA LYS A 13 1.57 -6.63 1.22
C LYS A 13 0.33 -6.59 0.32
N ASN A 14 -0.37 -5.47 0.28
CA ASN A 14 -1.62 -5.27 -0.43
C ASN A 14 -1.53 -4.10 -1.41
N THR A 15 -0.61 -4.19 -2.37
CA THR A 15 -0.45 -3.17 -3.41
C THR A 15 -0.92 -3.67 -4.77
N ARG A 16 -1.58 -2.81 -5.53
CA ARG A 16 -1.82 -2.97 -6.96
C ARG A 16 -1.00 -1.92 -7.68
N THR A 17 -0.11 -2.35 -8.57
CA THR A 17 0.84 -1.47 -9.23
C THR A 17 0.74 -1.61 -10.74
N ALA A 18 0.55 -0.49 -11.43
CA ALA A 18 0.77 -0.35 -12.86
C ALA A 18 2.15 0.30 -13.09
N TYR A 19 2.93 -0.20 -14.02
CA TYR A 19 4.18 0.44 -14.41
C TYR A 19 4.35 0.35 -15.93
N ALA A 20 4.91 1.38 -16.52
CA ALA A 20 5.22 1.44 -17.93
C ALA A 20 6.69 1.81 -18.12
N CYS A 21 7.37 1.16 -19.03
CA CYS A 21 8.71 1.49 -19.49
C CYS A 21 8.75 1.26 -21.00
N ASN A 22 9.72 1.85 -21.70
CA ASN A 22 9.87 1.57 -23.12
C ASN A 22 10.31 0.11 -23.31
N GLU A 23 9.45 -0.69 -23.92
CA GLU A 23 9.68 -2.11 -24.20
C GLU A 23 10.25 -2.34 -25.59
N ASN A 24 10.16 -1.33 -26.47
CA ASN A 24 10.59 -1.43 -27.87
C ASN A 24 12.12 -1.30 -28.02
N GLU A 25 12.78 -0.58 -27.11
CA GLU A 25 14.23 -0.41 -27.12
C GLU A 25 14.80 -0.58 -25.72
N GLN A 26 15.71 -1.55 -25.58
CA GLN A 26 16.53 -1.69 -24.36
C GLN A 26 17.97 -1.29 -24.71
N THR A 27 18.30 -0.03 -24.50
CA THR A 27 19.58 0.53 -24.97
C THR A 27 20.67 0.54 -23.91
N THR A 28 20.33 0.44 -22.62
CA THR A 28 21.30 0.50 -21.51
C THR A 28 20.75 -0.13 -20.23
N GLU A 29 21.62 -0.35 -19.24
CA GLU A 29 21.21 -0.75 -17.86
C GLU A 29 20.25 0.25 -17.21
N LYS A 30 20.24 1.51 -17.64
CA LYS A 30 19.37 2.57 -17.13
C LYS A 30 18.45 3.08 -18.24
N GLN A 31 17.32 2.41 -18.42
CA GLN A 31 16.27 2.88 -19.32
C GLN A 31 15.74 4.25 -18.87
N GLN A 32 15.76 5.23 -19.77
CA GLN A 32 15.21 6.56 -19.52
C GLN A 32 13.70 6.59 -19.71
N GLY A 33 13.01 7.40 -18.92
CA GLY A 33 11.55 7.49 -18.93
C GLY A 33 10.86 6.37 -18.15
N GLY A 34 9.56 6.28 -18.36
CA GLY A 34 8.68 5.34 -17.68
C GLY A 34 7.92 5.96 -16.53
N THR A 35 6.81 5.31 -16.18
CA THR A 35 5.90 5.73 -15.13
C THR A 35 5.58 4.57 -14.20
N ILE A 36 5.20 4.89 -12.97
CA ILE A 36 4.72 3.93 -11.99
C ILE A 36 3.56 4.53 -11.23
N LEU A 37 2.55 3.72 -10.98
CA LEU A 37 1.37 4.08 -10.22
C LEU A 37 1.00 2.93 -9.29
N SER A 38 0.90 3.21 -7.98
CA SER A 38 0.59 2.19 -6.99
C SER A 38 -0.61 2.58 -6.14
N MET A 39 -1.57 1.68 -6.05
CA MET A 39 -2.70 1.77 -5.14
C MET A 39 -2.44 0.87 -3.94
N MET A 40 -2.35 1.48 -2.75
CA MET A 40 -1.92 0.78 -1.54
C MET A 40 -3.10 0.38 -0.65
N GLU A 41 -2.87 -0.67 0.15
CA GLU A 41 -3.67 -1.08 1.30
C GLU A 41 -5.18 -1.12 1.09
N TYR A 42 -5.89 -0.19 1.74
CA TYR A 42 -7.35 -0.15 1.81
C TYR A 42 -8.00 0.03 0.43
N TYR A 43 -7.34 0.78 -0.47
CA TYR A 43 -7.89 1.09 -1.79
C TYR A 43 -7.56 0.05 -2.87
N SER A 44 -6.59 -0.83 -2.64
CA SER A 44 -6.20 -1.84 -3.62
C SER A 44 -7.33 -2.80 -4.05
N PRO A 45 -8.32 -3.15 -3.19
CA PRO A 45 -9.45 -3.98 -3.59
C PRO A 45 -10.44 -3.31 -4.55
N TYR A 46 -10.42 -1.98 -4.64
CA TYR A 46 -11.27 -1.23 -5.58
C TYR A 46 -10.68 -1.13 -6.98
N VAL A 47 -9.46 -1.61 -7.17
CA VAL A 47 -8.83 -1.65 -8.50
C VAL A 47 -9.53 -2.69 -9.36
N GLU A 48 -10.26 -2.21 -10.38
CA GLU A 48 -10.93 -3.04 -11.38
C GLU A 48 -9.94 -3.49 -12.44
N GLU A 49 -9.13 -2.57 -12.92
CA GLU A 49 -8.22 -2.79 -14.04
C GLU A 49 -6.94 -1.95 -13.89
N ILE A 50 -5.85 -2.44 -14.44
CA ILE A 50 -4.57 -1.72 -14.57
C ILE A 50 -4.06 -1.86 -15.99
N GLY A 51 -3.37 -0.84 -16.48
CA GLY A 51 -2.78 -0.90 -17.81
C GLY A 51 -1.71 0.14 -18.05
N THR A 52 -1.24 0.15 -19.27
CA THR A 52 -0.17 1.02 -19.73
C THR A 52 -0.49 1.57 -21.11
N ASP A 53 0.34 2.48 -21.60
CA ASP A 53 0.35 2.94 -22.96
C ASP A 53 0.48 1.77 -23.95
N GLU A 54 -0.47 1.65 -24.86
CA GLU A 54 -0.57 0.53 -25.84
C GLU A 54 0.62 0.46 -26.81
N THR A 55 1.30 1.57 -27.02
CA THR A 55 2.47 1.60 -27.92
C THR A 55 3.70 0.90 -27.33
N GLY A 56 3.72 0.60 -26.02
CA GLY A 56 4.88 0.06 -25.33
C GLY A 56 6.03 1.06 -25.17
N LEU A 57 5.81 2.37 -25.42
CA LEU A 57 6.82 3.42 -25.27
C LEU A 57 7.02 3.88 -23.83
N GLY A 58 6.18 3.39 -22.90
CA GLY A 58 6.31 3.70 -21.48
C GLY A 58 5.89 5.13 -21.11
N ARG A 59 4.99 5.74 -21.87
CA ARG A 59 4.59 7.14 -21.73
C ARG A 59 3.63 7.37 -20.56
N TRP A 60 2.74 6.41 -20.26
CA TRP A 60 1.86 6.42 -19.10
C TRP A 60 1.49 5.03 -18.60
N SER A 61 1.13 4.97 -17.33
CA SER A 61 0.49 3.85 -16.67
C SER A 61 -0.80 4.32 -15.99
N TRP A 62 -1.77 3.43 -15.84
CA TRP A 62 -3.07 3.81 -15.31
C TRP A 62 -3.69 2.72 -14.45
N ILE A 63 -4.57 3.15 -13.53
CA ILE A 63 -5.38 2.30 -12.67
C ILE A 63 -6.82 2.77 -12.75
N ARG A 64 -7.76 1.86 -13.03
CA ARG A 64 -9.19 2.12 -12.97
C ARG A 64 -9.75 1.61 -11.66
N LEU A 65 -10.38 2.50 -10.89
CA LEU A 65 -11.10 2.17 -9.69
C LEU A 65 -12.59 1.98 -10.01
N LYS A 66 -13.20 1.00 -9.35
CA LYS A 66 -14.63 0.77 -9.38
C LYS A 66 -15.23 1.05 -8.00
N GLY A 67 -16.04 2.06 -7.94
CA GLY A 67 -16.82 2.44 -6.77
C GLY A 67 -18.25 1.89 -6.80
N ASN A 68 -19.10 2.45 -5.94
CA ASN A 68 -20.53 2.17 -5.90
C ASN A 68 -21.29 3.02 -6.95
N ASN A 69 -22.50 2.63 -7.26
CA ASN A 69 -23.39 3.34 -8.19
C ASN A 69 -22.76 3.56 -9.58
N ASN A 70 -21.99 2.58 -10.07
CA ASN A 70 -21.26 2.62 -11.35
C ASN A 70 -20.24 3.74 -11.47
N ILE A 71 -19.86 4.36 -10.37
CA ILE A 71 -18.78 5.36 -10.39
C ILE A 71 -17.47 4.64 -10.72
N LYS A 72 -16.79 5.12 -11.74
CA LYS A 72 -15.44 4.70 -12.12
C LYS A 72 -14.51 5.89 -12.10
N THR A 73 -13.32 5.69 -11.56
CA THR A 73 -12.28 6.72 -11.52
C THR A 73 -11.02 6.16 -12.17
N MET A 74 -10.56 6.82 -13.21
CA MET A 74 -9.32 6.54 -13.91
C MET A 74 -8.21 7.40 -13.31
N ILE A 75 -7.16 6.78 -12.82
CA ILE A 75 -5.95 7.46 -12.32
C ILE A 75 -4.83 7.17 -13.30
N ILE A 76 -4.18 8.19 -13.81
CA ILE A 76 -3.14 8.12 -14.84
C ILE A 76 -1.87 8.76 -14.29
N SER A 77 -0.74 8.05 -14.41
CA SER A 77 0.60 8.62 -14.21
C SER A 77 1.29 8.71 -15.57
N ALA A 78 1.63 9.91 -16.01
CA ALA A 78 2.17 10.17 -17.34
C ALA A 78 3.50 10.92 -17.32
N TYR A 79 4.32 10.65 -18.31
CA TYR A 79 5.58 11.33 -18.56
C TYR A 79 5.67 11.75 -20.04
N MET A 80 5.73 13.04 -20.30
CA MET A 80 5.94 13.55 -21.66
C MET A 80 7.43 13.66 -21.99
N PRO A 81 7.85 13.19 -23.18
CA PRO A 81 9.25 13.22 -23.55
C PRO A 81 9.75 14.67 -23.69
N CYS A 82 10.92 14.96 -23.11
CA CYS A 82 11.60 16.25 -23.23
C CYS A 82 12.61 16.20 -24.37
N LYS A 83 12.54 17.17 -25.29
CA LYS A 83 13.57 17.32 -26.33
C LYS A 83 14.88 17.71 -25.66
N PRO A 84 15.95 16.91 -25.79
CA PRO A 84 17.20 17.20 -25.13
C PRO A 84 17.90 18.41 -25.80
N ARG A 85 18.59 19.24 -25.00
CA ARG A 85 19.36 20.36 -25.50
C ARG A 85 20.55 19.92 -26.38
N LYS A 86 21.17 18.80 -26.03
CA LYS A 86 22.21 18.13 -26.83
C LYS A 86 21.62 16.88 -27.46
N GLN A 87 21.90 16.62 -28.71
CA GLN A 87 21.47 15.41 -29.39
C GLN A 87 21.97 14.17 -28.60
N SER A 88 21.06 13.38 -28.12
CA SER A 88 21.33 12.11 -27.42
C SER A 88 20.43 11.04 -28.00
N MET A 89 21.05 10.09 -28.69
CA MET A 89 20.34 8.94 -29.25
C MET A 89 19.66 8.07 -28.19
N LEU A 90 20.12 8.13 -26.94
CA LEU A 90 19.61 7.36 -25.81
C LEU A 90 18.47 8.06 -25.06
N SER A 91 18.16 9.32 -25.40
CA SER A 91 17.07 10.04 -24.75
C SER A 91 15.71 9.38 -25.06
N ASN A 92 14.78 9.42 -24.09
CA ASN A 92 13.42 8.93 -24.28
C ASN A 92 12.73 9.59 -25.48
N TYR A 93 13.03 10.88 -25.72
CA TYR A 93 12.54 11.61 -26.89
C TYR A 93 13.02 10.99 -28.21
N ALA A 94 14.34 10.76 -28.35
CA ALA A 94 14.92 10.19 -29.55
C ALA A 94 14.45 8.73 -29.80
N GLN A 95 14.28 7.96 -28.75
CA GLN A 95 13.71 6.62 -28.84
C GLN A 95 12.30 6.65 -29.42
N GLN A 96 11.44 7.55 -28.93
CA GLN A 96 10.09 7.70 -29.45
C GLN A 96 10.08 8.22 -30.89
N GLU A 97 10.96 9.14 -31.29
CA GLU A 97 11.05 9.58 -32.69
C GLU A 97 11.46 8.44 -33.62
N ARG A 98 12.43 7.60 -33.22
CA ARG A 98 12.82 6.42 -34.01
C ARG A 98 11.66 5.44 -34.16
N TYR A 99 10.93 5.19 -33.09
CA TYR A 99 9.76 4.31 -33.10
C TYR A 99 8.72 4.73 -34.13
N TRP A 100 8.38 6.05 -34.19
CA TRP A 100 7.42 6.57 -35.14
C TRP A 100 7.98 6.59 -36.58
N ARG A 101 9.23 6.97 -36.74
CA ARG A 101 9.90 6.94 -38.05
C ARG A 101 9.92 5.53 -38.68
N MET A 102 10.19 4.50 -37.87
CA MET A 102 10.14 3.11 -38.33
C MET A 102 8.75 2.68 -38.81
N ARG A 103 7.70 3.39 -38.42
CA ARG A 103 6.31 3.17 -38.83
C ARG A 103 5.84 4.12 -39.95
N GLY A 104 6.76 4.86 -40.53
CA GLY A 104 6.46 5.82 -41.60
C GLY A 104 5.81 7.12 -41.11
N GLU A 105 5.81 7.38 -39.78
CA GLU A 105 5.26 8.61 -39.22
C GLU A 105 6.37 9.60 -38.87
N GLU A 106 6.53 10.65 -39.65
CA GLU A 106 7.42 11.80 -39.32
C GLU A 106 6.67 12.74 -38.37
N THR A 107 6.75 12.49 -37.09
CA THR A 107 6.08 13.30 -36.05
C THR A 107 6.99 13.62 -34.88
N CYS A 108 6.76 14.77 -34.28
CA CYS A 108 7.42 15.15 -33.04
C CYS A 108 6.92 14.24 -31.89
N ALA A 109 7.84 13.53 -31.23
CA ALA A 109 7.53 12.61 -30.14
C ALA A 109 6.65 13.23 -29.05
N LYS A 110 6.91 14.51 -28.69
CA LYS A 110 6.11 15.23 -27.69
C LYS A 110 4.70 15.54 -28.18
N LYS A 111 4.55 15.94 -29.44
CA LYS A 111 3.25 16.23 -30.07
C LYS A 111 2.40 14.95 -30.11
N LYS A 112 2.96 13.84 -30.58
CA LYS A 112 2.28 12.55 -30.68
C LYS A 112 1.89 12.02 -29.30
N CYS A 113 2.79 12.09 -28.31
CA CYS A 113 2.50 11.70 -26.94
C CYS A 113 1.31 12.48 -26.38
N ARG A 114 1.23 13.78 -26.61
CA ARG A 114 0.11 14.63 -26.20
C ARG A 114 -1.19 14.23 -26.86
N GLU A 115 -1.19 14.04 -28.17
CA GLU A 115 -2.39 13.67 -28.95
C GLU A 115 -2.94 12.32 -28.49
N ASP A 116 -2.08 11.32 -28.34
CA ASP A 116 -2.48 9.98 -27.90
C ASP A 116 -2.99 9.99 -26.45
N LEU A 117 -2.34 10.72 -25.54
CA LEU A 117 -2.79 10.87 -24.15
C LEU A 117 -4.15 11.57 -24.07
N ILE A 118 -4.36 12.60 -24.85
CA ILE A 118 -5.64 13.32 -24.92
C ILE A 118 -6.73 12.38 -25.45
N LYS A 119 -6.45 11.62 -26.49
CA LYS A 119 -7.38 10.62 -27.03
C LYS A 119 -7.77 9.62 -25.95
N PHE A 120 -6.82 9.07 -25.22
CA PHE A 120 -7.03 8.14 -24.13
C PHE A 120 -7.91 8.72 -23.00
N ILE A 121 -7.65 9.99 -22.63
CA ILE A 121 -8.46 10.70 -21.63
C ILE A 121 -9.88 10.91 -22.13
N LEU A 122 -10.06 11.33 -23.38
CA LEU A 122 -11.38 11.53 -24.00
C LEU A 122 -12.20 10.24 -24.02
N GLU A 123 -11.59 9.11 -24.36
CA GLU A 123 -12.27 7.81 -24.33
C GLU A 123 -12.76 7.44 -22.92
N SER A 124 -12.02 7.79 -21.88
CA SER A 124 -12.46 7.60 -20.49
C SER A 124 -13.59 8.57 -20.14
N ARG A 125 -13.47 9.84 -20.53
CA ARG A 125 -14.50 10.87 -20.28
C ARG A 125 -15.82 10.56 -20.99
N THR A 126 -15.79 10.07 -22.22
CA THR A 126 -17.00 9.65 -22.97
C THR A 126 -17.71 8.45 -22.32
N LYS A 127 -16.99 7.62 -21.59
CA LYS A 127 -17.55 6.52 -20.77
C LYS A 127 -18.10 7.01 -19.42
N GLY A 128 -18.06 8.32 -19.14
CA GLY A 128 -18.50 8.90 -17.87
C GLY A 128 -17.55 8.63 -16.70
N GLU A 129 -16.30 8.26 -16.96
CA GLU A 129 -15.29 8.02 -15.92
C GLU A 129 -14.74 9.36 -15.41
N ARG A 130 -14.53 9.45 -14.10
CA ARG A 130 -13.76 10.53 -13.46
C ARG A 130 -12.27 10.30 -13.72
N VAL A 131 -11.53 11.36 -14.00
CA VAL A 131 -10.12 11.24 -14.37
C VAL A 131 -9.24 12.05 -13.41
N ILE A 132 -8.15 11.43 -12.96
CA ILE A 132 -7.04 12.07 -12.27
C ILE A 132 -5.80 11.82 -13.10
N LEU A 133 -5.17 12.88 -13.60
CA LEU A 133 -3.92 12.81 -14.36
C LEU A 133 -2.79 13.43 -13.54
N MET A 134 -1.83 12.63 -13.14
CA MET A 134 -0.56 13.04 -12.54
C MET A 134 0.50 13.03 -13.65
N ILE A 135 1.12 14.15 -13.93
CA ILE A 135 1.98 14.28 -15.10
C ILE A 135 3.22 15.13 -14.86
N ASP A 136 4.37 14.63 -15.30
CA ASP A 136 5.50 15.44 -15.71
C ASP A 136 5.33 15.78 -17.21
N GLY A 137 4.89 17.02 -17.48
CA GLY A 137 4.56 17.46 -18.81
C GLY A 137 5.76 17.96 -19.62
N ASN A 138 6.90 18.18 -18.97
CA ASN A 138 8.07 18.79 -19.59
C ASN A 138 7.73 20.05 -20.44
N GLU A 139 6.66 20.74 -20.08
CA GLU A 139 6.20 22.02 -20.61
C GLU A 139 5.46 22.80 -19.50
N ASN A 140 5.23 24.08 -19.75
CA ASN A 140 4.46 24.89 -18.81
C ASN A 140 3.03 24.33 -18.67
N MET A 141 2.71 23.74 -17.50
CA MET A 141 1.42 23.11 -17.23
C MET A 141 0.29 24.11 -16.95
N ARG A 142 0.54 25.41 -17.03
CA ARG A 142 -0.48 26.47 -16.93
C ARG A 142 -0.94 26.98 -18.28
N THR A 143 0.03 27.16 -19.21
CA THR A 143 -0.17 27.85 -20.49
C THR A 143 0.23 27.00 -21.69
N GLY A 144 0.86 25.86 -21.48
CA GLY A 144 1.31 24.96 -22.54
C GLY A 144 0.19 24.34 -23.37
N ALA A 145 0.56 23.69 -24.42
CA ALA A 145 -0.40 23.13 -25.39
C ALA A 145 -1.26 22.02 -24.76
N LEU A 146 -0.68 21.18 -23.86
CA LEU A 146 -1.45 20.18 -23.13
C LEU A 146 -2.43 20.84 -22.15
N ALA A 147 -1.98 21.84 -21.39
CA ALA A 147 -2.83 22.54 -20.43
C ALA A 147 -4.03 23.22 -21.12
N LYS A 148 -3.81 23.84 -22.30
CA LYS A 148 -4.89 24.43 -23.10
C LYS A 148 -5.90 23.38 -23.54
N ARG A 149 -5.44 22.20 -23.96
CA ARG A 149 -6.31 21.12 -24.44
C ARG A 149 -7.11 20.47 -23.29
N LEU A 150 -6.50 20.25 -22.12
CA LEU A 150 -7.17 19.68 -20.94
C LEU A 150 -8.31 20.57 -20.42
N LYS A 151 -8.22 21.89 -20.60
CA LYS A 151 -9.26 22.87 -20.20
C LYS A 151 -10.44 22.95 -21.17
N GLN A 152 -10.36 22.35 -22.35
CA GLN A 152 -11.46 22.42 -23.32
C GLN A 152 -12.70 21.66 -22.81
N ARG A 153 -13.89 22.11 -23.22
CA ARG A 153 -15.19 21.65 -22.70
C ARG A 153 -15.42 20.15 -22.83
N ASP A 154 -14.88 19.53 -23.86
CA ASP A 154 -15.03 18.09 -24.12
C ASP A 154 -14.21 17.21 -23.13
N ILE A 155 -13.16 17.76 -22.53
CA ILE A 155 -12.33 17.09 -21.51
C ILE A 155 -12.66 17.62 -20.12
N ASN A 156 -12.70 18.93 -19.98
CA ASN A 156 -13.09 19.68 -18.78
C ASN A 156 -12.32 19.24 -17.52
N MET A 157 -11.00 19.40 -17.56
CA MET A 157 -10.14 19.11 -16.41
C MET A 157 -9.55 20.39 -15.82
N ARG A 158 -9.29 20.37 -14.50
CA ARG A 158 -8.76 21.48 -13.73
C ARG A 158 -7.41 21.12 -13.13
N ASP A 159 -6.47 22.08 -13.11
CA ASP A 159 -5.20 21.93 -12.39
C ASP A 159 -5.46 22.17 -10.88
N SER A 160 -5.38 21.08 -10.12
CA SER A 160 -5.67 21.08 -8.68
C SER A 160 -4.74 21.97 -7.86
N ILE A 161 -3.47 22.12 -8.27
CA ILE A 161 -2.51 22.96 -7.58
C ILE A 161 -2.78 24.44 -7.88
N CYS A 162 -3.01 24.77 -9.15
CA CYS A 162 -3.32 26.13 -9.56
C CYS A 162 -4.60 26.64 -8.89
N GLU A 163 -5.57 25.78 -8.73
CA GLU A 163 -6.85 26.07 -8.07
C GLU A 163 -6.68 26.37 -6.56
N LYS A 164 -5.86 25.60 -5.85
CA LYS A 164 -5.72 25.70 -4.39
C LYS A 164 -4.61 26.63 -3.92
N VAL A 165 -3.51 26.71 -4.64
CA VAL A 165 -2.34 27.53 -4.28
C VAL A 165 -2.40 28.91 -4.94
N GLY A 166 -3.27 29.08 -5.96
CA GLY A 166 -3.48 30.33 -6.66
C GLY A 166 -2.50 30.59 -7.80
N SER A 167 -2.53 31.84 -8.30
CA SER A 167 -1.82 32.21 -9.55
C SER A 167 -0.32 32.41 -9.42
N LYS A 168 0.28 32.28 -8.22
CA LYS A 168 1.72 32.42 -8.06
C LYS A 168 2.47 31.38 -8.92
N LYS A 169 3.46 31.85 -9.69
CA LYS A 169 4.36 30.97 -10.41
C LYS A 169 5.25 30.23 -9.41
N PHE A 170 5.36 28.92 -9.54
CA PHE A 170 6.25 28.10 -8.73
C PHE A 170 6.94 27.07 -9.65
N PRO A 171 8.25 26.86 -9.50
CA PRO A 171 8.94 25.81 -10.21
C PRO A 171 8.64 24.46 -9.55
N THR A 172 8.38 23.45 -10.37
CA THR A 172 8.29 22.07 -9.89
C THR A 172 9.57 21.28 -10.13
N TRP A 173 10.49 21.83 -10.88
CA TRP A 173 11.83 21.31 -11.10
C TRP A 173 12.88 22.24 -10.51
N PHE A 174 13.88 21.70 -9.80
CA PHE A 174 14.88 22.47 -9.03
C PHE A 174 15.68 23.49 -9.89
N ARG A 175 15.93 23.18 -11.16
CA ARG A 175 16.67 24.07 -12.08
C ARG A 175 15.76 24.85 -13.02
N GLY A 176 14.46 24.75 -12.84
CA GLY A 176 13.45 25.40 -13.67
C GLY A 176 12.84 26.62 -12.99
N GLN A 177 12.06 27.38 -13.77
CA GLN A 177 11.30 28.53 -13.29
C GLN A 177 9.78 28.32 -13.47
N GLU A 178 9.39 27.21 -14.07
CA GLU A 178 8.01 26.94 -14.45
C GLU A 178 7.46 25.68 -13.77
N GLN A 179 6.14 25.63 -13.68
CA GLN A 179 5.42 24.42 -13.28
C GLN A 179 5.40 23.46 -14.49
N ILE A 180 6.20 22.41 -14.44
CA ILE A 180 6.22 21.35 -15.45
C ILE A 180 5.54 20.07 -15.00
N ASP A 181 5.32 19.91 -13.69
CA ASP A 181 4.55 18.84 -13.07
C ASP A 181 3.18 19.36 -12.64
N ALA A 182 2.14 18.54 -12.77
CA ALA A 182 0.80 18.89 -12.36
C ALA A 182 -0.05 17.69 -12.02
N ILE A 183 -1.10 17.91 -11.22
CA ILE A 183 -2.19 16.97 -11.05
C ILE A 183 -3.47 17.62 -11.58
N TRP A 184 -3.99 17.06 -12.64
CA TRP A 184 -5.25 17.46 -13.26
C TRP A 184 -6.37 16.55 -12.82
N VAL A 185 -7.52 17.12 -12.50
CA VAL A 185 -8.70 16.38 -12.07
C VAL A 185 -9.90 16.77 -12.93
N SER A 186 -10.76 15.81 -13.24
CA SER A 186 -12.04 16.12 -13.89
C SER A 186 -12.92 16.94 -12.96
N ASP A 187 -13.80 17.76 -13.52
CA ASP A 187 -14.59 18.78 -12.81
C ASP A 187 -15.51 18.20 -11.72
N GLU A 188 -15.92 16.95 -11.85
CA GLU A 188 -16.74 16.27 -10.83
C GLU A 188 -15.96 15.93 -9.53
N LEU A 189 -14.63 15.98 -9.57
CA LEU A 189 -13.79 15.69 -8.43
C LEU A 189 -13.51 16.97 -7.64
N ASN A 190 -14.07 17.09 -6.46
CA ASN A 190 -13.70 18.19 -5.55
C ASN A 190 -12.39 17.84 -4.83
N VAL A 191 -11.37 18.68 -5.04
CA VAL A 191 -10.09 18.60 -4.31
C VAL A 191 -10.23 19.44 -3.03
N GLU A 192 -10.10 18.80 -1.87
CA GLU A 192 -10.19 19.51 -0.57
C GLU A 192 -8.93 20.31 -0.30
N SER A 193 -7.79 19.71 -0.48
CA SER A 193 -6.49 20.36 -0.31
C SER A 193 -5.50 19.96 -1.39
N ALA A 194 -4.52 20.83 -1.64
CA ALA A 194 -3.39 20.55 -2.49
C ALA A 194 -2.14 21.20 -1.90
N THR A 195 -1.02 20.49 -1.91
CA THR A 195 0.25 20.99 -1.38
C THR A 195 1.43 20.50 -2.18
N MET A 196 2.50 21.25 -2.13
CA MET A 196 3.80 20.88 -2.72
C MET A 196 4.79 20.58 -1.62
N LEU A 197 5.45 19.44 -1.73
CA LEU A 197 6.51 19.07 -0.81
C LEU A 197 7.77 19.91 -1.11
N PRO A 198 8.47 20.39 -0.08
CA PRO A 198 9.77 21.03 -0.28
C PRO A 198 10.75 20.12 -1.03
N PHE A 199 11.65 20.69 -1.84
CA PHE A 199 12.61 19.92 -2.65
C PHE A 199 13.41 18.89 -1.85
N PHE A 200 13.76 19.17 -0.62
CA PHE A 200 14.53 18.24 0.21
C PHE A 200 13.75 17.00 0.70
N PHE A 201 12.41 17.01 0.58
CA PHE A 201 11.59 15.82 0.80
C PHE A 201 11.26 15.08 -0.49
N SER A 202 11.66 15.62 -1.63
CA SER A 202 11.35 15.08 -2.94
C SER A 202 12.37 14.04 -3.37
N ILE A 203 11.94 13.16 -4.28
CA ILE A 203 12.81 12.16 -4.87
C ILE A 203 13.55 12.83 -6.04
N ARG A 204 14.79 13.24 -5.84
CA ARG A 204 15.65 13.94 -6.80
C ARG A 204 15.30 15.42 -6.97
N ASP A 205 15.14 15.87 -8.23
CA ASP A 205 15.12 17.26 -8.65
C ASP A 205 13.73 17.83 -8.99
N HIS A 206 12.67 17.04 -8.79
CA HIS A 206 11.28 17.46 -8.91
C HIS A 206 10.59 17.56 -7.55
N GLN A 207 9.70 18.53 -7.37
CA GLN A 207 8.86 18.63 -6.18
C GLN A 207 7.77 17.57 -6.18
N GLY A 208 7.54 16.95 -5.03
CA GLY A 208 6.38 16.09 -4.83
C GLY A 208 5.10 16.94 -4.74
N ILE A 209 4.04 16.50 -5.38
CA ILE A 209 2.70 17.12 -5.33
C ILE A 209 1.76 16.17 -4.62
N MET A 210 0.97 16.71 -3.67
CA MET A 210 -0.06 15.97 -2.93
C MET A 210 -1.39 16.67 -3.08
N ILE A 211 -2.44 15.88 -3.24
CA ILE A 211 -3.84 16.35 -3.21
C ILE A 211 -4.68 15.45 -2.32
N ASP A 212 -5.66 16.03 -1.66
CA ASP A 212 -6.68 15.31 -0.91
C ASP A 212 -8.02 15.38 -1.64
N ILE A 213 -8.58 14.22 -1.94
CA ILE A 213 -9.90 14.07 -2.56
C ILE A 213 -10.77 13.24 -1.63
N PRO A 214 -12.00 13.68 -1.29
CA PRO A 214 -12.92 12.89 -0.48
C PRO A 214 -13.18 11.51 -1.07
N GLU A 215 -13.11 10.47 -0.25
CA GLU A 215 -13.26 9.08 -0.66
C GLU A 215 -14.57 8.83 -1.44
N HIS A 216 -15.66 9.49 -1.05
CA HIS A 216 -16.93 9.36 -1.73
C HIS A 216 -16.93 9.95 -3.15
N MET A 217 -16.03 10.87 -3.45
CA MET A 217 -15.83 11.40 -4.81
C MET A 217 -15.11 10.38 -5.71
N LEU A 218 -14.28 9.52 -5.17
CA LEU A 218 -13.58 8.49 -5.92
C LEU A 218 -14.39 7.21 -6.08
N LEU A 219 -15.14 6.83 -5.02
CA LEU A 219 -15.73 5.51 -4.87
C LEU A 219 -17.25 5.52 -4.61
N GLY A 220 -17.88 6.71 -4.50
CA GLY A 220 -19.32 6.84 -4.22
C GLY A 220 -19.68 6.78 -2.73
N ASN A 221 -20.91 7.17 -2.41
CA ASN A 221 -21.37 7.48 -1.04
C ASN A 221 -21.46 6.28 -0.07
N LYS A 222 -21.43 5.05 -0.56
CA LYS A 222 -21.45 3.85 0.29
C LYS A 222 -20.29 2.94 -0.07
N LEU A 223 -19.22 3.07 0.66
CA LEU A 223 -18.11 2.14 0.52
C LEU A 223 -18.51 0.77 1.06
N ILE A 224 -18.31 -0.26 0.27
CA ILE A 224 -18.41 -1.63 0.73
C ILE A 224 -17.29 -1.81 1.75
N LYS A 225 -17.64 -2.07 3.02
CA LYS A 225 -16.64 -2.46 4.02
C LYS A 225 -16.02 -3.80 3.60
N ILE A 226 -14.94 -3.74 2.86
CA ILE A 226 -14.17 -4.92 2.48
C ILE A 226 -13.50 -5.41 3.75
N LYS A 227 -14.05 -6.48 4.33
CA LYS A 227 -13.37 -7.17 5.42
C LYS A 227 -12.08 -7.75 4.85
N ARG A 228 -10.94 -7.18 5.22
CA ARG A 228 -9.64 -7.76 4.87
C ARG A 228 -9.65 -9.23 5.26
N PRO A 229 -9.33 -10.16 4.35
CA PRO A 229 -9.21 -11.56 4.74
C PRO A 229 -8.15 -11.63 5.83
N TYR A 230 -8.44 -12.38 6.88
CA TYR A 230 -7.47 -12.62 7.96
C TYR A 230 -6.16 -13.10 7.33
N ALA A 231 -5.07 -12.37 7.54
CA ALA A 231 -3.77 -12.76 7.01
C ALA A 231 -3.42 -14.16 7.53
N ARG A 232 -3.42 -15.14 6.65
CA ARG A 232 -3.09 -16.53 6.98
C ARG A 232 -1.60 -16.60 7.27
N ARG A 233 -1.25 -17.03 8.47
CA ARG A 233 0.14 -17.12 8.94
C ARG A 233 0.65 -18.56 8.98
N LEU A 234 0.24 -19.37 8.00
CA LEU A 234 0.73 -20.73 7.87
C LEU A 234 2.20 -20.73 7.43
N ILE A 235 2.98 -21.64 8.00
CA ILE A 235 4.37 -21.88 7.58
C ILE A 235 4.34 -22.79 6.35
N CYS A 236 3.92 -22.26 5.20
CA CYS A 236 3.70 -23.03 3.97
C CYS A 236 4.99 -23.68 3.42
N GLY A 237 6.16 -23.09 3.71
CA GLY A 237 7.46 -23.63 3.32
C GLY A 237 7.87 -24.93 4.06
N ARG A 238 7.12 -25.36 5.08
CA ARG A 238 7.37 -26.62 5.78
C ARG A 238 6.38 -27.70 5.32
N PRO A 239 6.85 -28.79 4.68
CA PRO A 239 5.98 -29.86 4.19
C PRO A 239 5.04 -30.42 5.26
N GLU A 240 5.56 -30.66 6.47
CA GLU A 240 4.79 -31.19 7.61
C GLU A 240 3.56 -30.32 7.97
N VAL A 241 3.72 -28.99 7.89
CA VAL A 241 2.62 -28.05 8.20
C VAL A 241 1.60 -28.01 7.06
N ARG A 242 2.08 -28.05 5.84
CA ARG A 242 1.24 -28.10 4.63
C ARG A 242 0.42 -29.38 4.61
N ASP A 243 1.08 -30.52 4.79
CA ASP A 243 0.42 -31.84 4.75
C ASP A 243 -0.61 -31.99 5.89
N LYS A 244 -0.27 -31.51 7.07
CA LYS A 244 -1.24 -31.44 8.18
C LYS A 244 -2.44 -30.56 7.84
N TYR A 245 -2.22 -29.42 7.22
CA TYR A 245 -3.30 -28.50 6.80
C TYR A 245 -4.22 -29.17 5.79
N VAL A 246 -3.64 -29.78 4.74
CA VAL A 246 -4.37 -30.49 3.69
C VAL A 246 -5.21 -31.62 4.29
N LYS A 247 -4.61 -32.49 5.10
CA LYS A 247 -5.33 -33.60 5.78
C LYS A 247 -6.50 -33.11 6.65
N LEU A 248 -6.32 -32.00 7.34
CA LEU A 248 -7.40 -31.43 8.18
C LEU A 248 -8.52 -30.83 7.32
N LEU A 249 -8.18 -30.15 6.24
CA LEU A 249 -9.15 -29.59 5.30
C LEU A 249 -9.95 -30.69 4.59
N GLU A 250 -9.27 -31.72 4.09
CA GLU A 250 -9.91 -32.87 3.44
C GLU A 250 -10.90 -33.59 4.37
N ARG A 251 -10.51 -33.82 5.64
CA ARG A 251 -11.42 -34.40 6.63
C ARG A 251 -12.66 -33.51 6.85
N TYR A 252 -12.48 -32.19 6.86
CA TYR A 252 -13.60 -31.25 6.98
C TYR A 252 -14.51 -31.32 5.77
N CYS A 253 -13.94 -31.30 4.55
CA CYS A 253 -14.67 -31.39 3.29
C CYS A 253 -15.47 -32.69 3.17
N LYS A 254 -14.86 -33.84 3.50
CA LYS A 254 -15.51 -35.15 3.52
C LYS A 254 -16.69 -35.18 4.53
N ARG A 255 -16.48 -34.70 5.77
CA ARG A 255 -17.53 -34.62 6.79
C ARG A 255 -18.71 -33.74 6.35
N LYS A 256 -18.47 -32.67 5.60
CA LYS A 256 -19.50 -31.76 5.09
C LYS A 256 -20.07 -32.18 3.74
N ARG A 257 -19.57 -33.29 3.18
CA ARG A 257 -19.98 -33.83 1.87
C ARG A 257 -19.92 -32.75 0.79
N LEU A 258 -18.81 -32.00 0.77
CA LEU A 258 -18.67 -30.84 -0.12
C LEU A 258 -18.62 -31.31 -1.59
N GLN A 259 -17.90 -32.39 -1.89
CA GLN A 259 -17.80 -32.90 -3.24
C GLN A 259 -19.16 -33.33 -3.79
N ASP A 260 -19.91 -34.14 -3.02
CA ASP A 260 -21.25 -34.61 -3.41
C ASP A 260 -22.19 -33.45 -3.74
N LYS A 261 -22.10 -32.36 -2.98
CA LYS A 261 -22.92 -31.17 -3.20
C LYS A 261 -22.49 -30.40 -4.47
N ILE A 262 -21.20 -30.37 -4.76
CA ILE A 262 -20.67 -29.77 -6.00
C ILE A 262 -21.17 -30.58 -7.19
N ASP A 263 -21.03 -31.90 -7.13
CA ASP A 263 -21.45 -32.79 -8.21
C ASP A 263 -22.97 -32.74 -8.44
N TRP A 264 -23.73 -32.66 -7.34
CA TRP A 264 -25.19 -32.44 -7.44
C TRP A 264 -25.55 -31.14 -8.17
N VAL A 265 -24.87 -30.04 -7.86
CA VAL A 265 -25.08 -28.75 -8.58
C VAL A 265 -24.71 -28.89 -10.05
N ARG A 266 -23.64 -29.61 -10.35
CA ARG A 266 -23.12 -29.81 -11.70
C ARG A 266 -24.13 -30.57 -12.59
N ILE A 267 -24.77 -31.59 -12.03
CA ILE A 267 -25.79 -32.41 -12.70
C ILE A 267 -27.09 -31.63 -12.89
N ASN A 268 -27.50 -30.86 -11.89
CA ASN A 268 -28.81 -30.22 -11.88
C ASN A 268 -28.82 -28.75 -12.33
N LYS A 269 -27.69 -28.20 -12.80
CA LYS A 269 -27.53 -26.79 -13.16
C LYS A 269 -28.53 -26.31 -14.22
N GLU A 270 -28.90 -27.16 -15.19
CA GLU A 270 -29.79 -26.81 -16.30
C GLU A 270 -31.24 -26.62 -15.82
N ASN A 271 -31.63 -27.29 -14.75
CA ASN A 271 -32.97 -27.23 -14.18
C ASN A 271 -33.08 -26.17 -13.06
N MET A 272 -32.10 -25.29 -12.93
CA MET A 272 -32.08 -24.29 -11.85
C MET A 272 -31.88 -22.88 -12.36
N SER A 273 -32.59 -21.91 -11.77
CA SER A 273 -32.35 -20.50 -12.05
C SER A 273 -30.94 -20.08 -11.60
N ARG A 274 -30.33 -19.15 -12.36
CA ARG A 274 -28.99 -18.57 -12.05
C ARG A 274 -28.89 -18.05 -10.61
N ARG A 275 -29.99 -17.45 -10.10
CA ARG A 275 -30.07 -16.96 -8.71
C ARG A 275 -29.96 -18.10 -7.69
N LYS A 276 -30.60 -19.26 -7.96
CA LYS A 276 -30.55 -20.45 -7.09
C LYS A 276 -29.14 -21.07 -7.10
N ILE A 277 -28.54 -21.18 -8.28
CA ILE A 277 -27.15 -21.69 -8.43
C ILE A 277 -26.17 -20.80 -7.64
N ASN A 278 -26.22 -19.47 -7.82
CA ASN A 278 -25.35 -18.55 -7.08
C ASN A 278 -25.52 -18.65 -5.57
N LYS A 279 -26.73 -18.82 -5.06
CA LYS A 279 -27.00 -19.02 -3.63
C LYS A 279 -26.35 -20.29 -3.09
N ILE A 280 -26.39 -21.38 -3.87
CA ILE A 280 -25.78 -22.67 -3.49
C ILE A 280 -24.26 -22.56 -3.54
N ILE A 281 -23.70 -22.00 -4.60
CA ILE A 281 -22.25 -21.80 -4.74
C ILE A 281 -21.69 -20.95 -3.59
N ASN A 282 -22.34 -19.84 -3.24
CA ASN A 282 -21.95 -19.00 -2.13
C ASN A 282 -21.98 -19.76 -0.78
N LYS A 283 -22.97 -20.67 -0.60
CA LYS A 283 -23.04 -21.53 0.60
C LYS A 283 -21.90 -22.56 0.63
N LEU A 284 -21.55 -23.13 -0.51
CA LEU A 284 -20.43 -24.08 -0.64
C LEU A 284 -19.10 -23.39 -0.37
N ASP A 285 -18.89 -22.20 -0.95
CA ASP A 285 -17.66 -21.42 -0.74
C ASP A 285 -17.51 -20.99 0.71
N LYS A 286 -18.59 -20.53 1.34
CA LYS A 286 -18.60 -20.23 2.79
C LYS A 286 -18.22 -21.47 3.62
N THR A 287 -18.77 -22.65 3.30
CA THR A 287 -18.46 -23.89 4.01
C THR A 287 -17.00 -24.29 3.82
N LYS A 288 -16.46 -24.16 2.60
CA LYS A 288 -15.03 -24.37 2.31
C LYS A 288 -14.15 -23.41 3.09
N ALA A 289 -14.48 -22.13 3.12
CA ALA A 289 -13.73 -21.10 3.84
C ALA A 289 -13.72 -21.39 5.36
N GLU A 290 -14.81 -21.83 5.93
CA GLU A 290 -14.88 -22.28 7.33
C GLU A 290 -13.95 -23.47 7.60
N GLY A 291 -13.92 -24.44 6.69
CA GLY A 291 -13.00 -25.59 6.76
C GLY A 291 -11.54 -25.18 6.72
N MET A 292 -11.19 -24.25 5.81
CA MET A 292 -9.86 -23.69 5.71
C MET A 292 -9.42 -22.97 6.99
N LEU A 293 -10.30 -22.18 7.59
CA LEU A 293 -10.03 -21.49 8.86
C LEU A 293 -9.87 -22.47 10.03
N GLN A 294 -10.69 -23.54 10.09
CA GLN A 294 -10.57 -24.56 11.13
C GLN A 294 -9.26 -25.36 10.99
N ALA A 295 -8.87 -25.72 9.77
CA ALA A 295 -7.60 -26.40 9.49
C ALA A 295 -6.42 -25.52 9.89
N GLU A 296 -6.46 -24.23 9.51
CA GLU A 296 -5.43 -23.26 9.84
C GLU A 296 -5.24 -23.07 11.37
N LYS A 297 -6.33 -23.01 12.12
CA LYS A 297 -6.26 -22.87 13.59
C LYS A 297 -5.47 -24.00 14.27
N LYS A 298 -5.49 -25.20 13.68
CA LYS A 298 -4.79 -26.38 14.20
C LYS A 298 -3.36 -26.54 13.70
N CYS A 299 -2.92 -25.70 12.76
CA CYS A 299 -1.57 -25.73 12.21
C CYS A 299 -0.66 -24.73 12.91
N ARG A 300 0.67 -25.00 12.82
CA ARG A 300 1.69 -24.08 13.34
C ARG A 300 1.70 -22.80 12.52
N LYS A 301 1.65 -21.66 13.20
CA LYS A 301 1.62 -20.32 12.60
C LYS A 301 2.99 -19.70 12.60
N LEU A 302 3.29 -18.91 11.56
CA LEU A 302 4.41 -17.98 11.57
C LEU A 302 4.03 -16.77 12.43
N ASN A 303 4.87 -16.44 13.38
CA ASN A 303 4.83 -15.15 14.06
C ASN A 303 5.50 -14.11 13.16
N MET A 304 4.79 -13.68 12.10
CA MET A 304 5.32 -12.69 11.16
C MET A 304 5.48 -11.34 11.84
N GLY A 305 6.69 -10.80 11.79
CA GLY A 305 6.98 -9.39 12.07
C GLY A 305 7.02 -8.96 13.54
N LYS A 306 6.99 -9.90 14.51
CA LYS A 306 7.15 -9.54 15.93
C LYS A 306 8.16 -10.48 16.59
N ILE A 307 9.34 -9.95 16.82
CA ILE A 307 10.28 -10.56 17.77
C ILE A 307 9.58 -10.53 19.14
N PRO A 308 9.41 -11.68 19.82
CA PRO A 308 8.79 -11.69 21.14
C PRO A 308 9.57 -10.77 22.09
N TYR A 309 8.87 -9.94 22.84
CA TYR A 309 9.52 -9.05 23.80
C TYR A 309 10.33 -9.83 24.81
N SER A 310 11.55 -9.34 25.07
CA SER A 310 12.27 -9.73 26.30
C SER A 310 11.49 -9.25 27.51
N PRO A 311 11.65 -9.86 28.70
CA PRO A 311 10.99 -9.39 29.92
C PRO A 311 11.25 -7.91 30.19
N GLN A 312 12.44 -7.43 29.90
CA GLN A 312 12.83 -6.01 30.04
C GLN A 312 12.01 -5.10 29.13
N LEU A 313 11.93 -5.43 27.83
CA LEU A 313 11.13 -4.65 26.88
C LEU A 313 9.63 -4.76 27.19
N ALA A 314 9.16 -5.92 27.64
CA ALA A 314 7.75 -6.11 28.08
C ALA A 314 7.42 -5.23 29.29
N THR A 315 8.33 -5.13 30.26
CA THR A 315 8.18 -4.24 31.42
C THR A 315 8.12 -2.78 30.97
N GLN A 316 9.03 -2.36 30.09
CA GLN A 316 9.04 -1.00 29.58
C GLN A 316 7.77 -0.66 28.76
N ALA A 317 7.29 -1.58 27.96
CA ALA A 317 6.02 -1.42 27.25
C ALA A 317 4.83 -1.24 28.23
N ASN A 318 4.81 -2.01 29.33
CA ASN A 318 3.78 -1.87 30.36
C ASN A 318 3.87 -0.53 31.08
N ARG A 319 5.05 0.05 31.27
CA ARG A 319 5.23 1.42 31.81
C ARG A 319 4.57 2.46 30.91
N VAL A 320 4.83 2.40 29.60
CA VAL A 320 4.16 3.30 28.63
C VAL A 320 2.65 3.14 28.68
N ILE A 321 2.14 1.89 28.72
CA ILE A 321 0.69 1.63 28.78
C ILE A 321 0.08 2.16 30.07
N LEU A 322 0.78 2.01 31.20
CA LEU A 322 0.34 2.55 32.50
C LEU A 322 0.19 4.06 32.45
N VAL A 323 1.26 4.78 32.05
CA VAL A 323 1.25 6.25 32.00
C VAL A 323 0.19 6.77 31.04
N ARG A 324 0.00 6.14 29.87
CA ARG A 324 -1.12 6.45 28.95
C ARG A 324 -2.50 6.21 29.58
N SER A 325 -2.63 5.19 30.41
CA SER A 325 -3.88 4.90 31.11
C SER A 325 -4.20 5.95 32.15
N LEU A 326 -3.18 6.45 32.86
CA LEU A 326 -3.30 7.57 33.80
C LEU A 326 -3.66 8.88 33.07
N GLN A 327 -3.01 9.17 31.96
CA GLN A 327 -3.33 10.32 31.12
C GLN A 327 -4.80 10.31 30.66
N ARG A 328 -5.27 9.13 30.18
CA ARG A 328 -6.67 8.97 29.79
C ARG A 328 -7.64 9.16 30.97
N LYS A 329 -7.26 8.72 32.17
CA LYS A 329 -8.06 8.88 33.39
C LYS A 329 -8.20 10.35 33.77
N ILE A 330 -7.12 11.13 33.71
CA ILE A 330 -7.17 12.59 33.97
C ILE A 330 -8.04 13.30 32.94
N LYS A 331 -7.99 12.88 31.66
CA LYS A 331 -8.85 13.40 30.59
C LYS A 331 -10.31 12.90 30.66
N GLY A 332 -10.75 12.36 31.79
CA GLY A 332 -12.15 11.98 32.04
C GLY A 332 -12.53 10.58 31.51
N ALA A 333 -11.58 9.79 30.98
CA ALA A 333 -11.92 8.44 30.52
C ALA A 333 -12.12 7.48 31.71
N ASN A 334 -13.15 6.60 31.61
CA ASN A 334 -13.43 5.61 32.63
C ASN A 334 -12.39 4.46 32.61
N VAL A 335 -11.31 4.62 33.38
CA VAL A 335 -10.26 3.60 33.52
C VAL A 335 -10.42 2.92 34.88
N LYS A 336 -10.76 1.63 34.89
CA LYS A 336 -10.99 0.83 36.09
C LYS A 336 -9.74 0.79 36.99
N LYS A 337 -9.87 1.03 38.29
CA LYS A 337 -8.78 0.98 39.28
C LYS A 337 -8.03 -0.37 39.25
N ALA A 338 -8.77 -1.47 39.08
CA ALA A 338 -8.18 -2.81 38.92
C ALA A 338 -7.27 -2.96 37.70
N THR A 339 -7.53 -2.24 36.62
CA THR A 339 -6.67 -2.23 35.42
C THR A 339 -5.35 -1.53 35.70
N ILE A 340 -5.39 -0.39 36.40
CA ILE A 340 -4.19 0.35 36.79
C ILE A 340 -3.34 -0.54 37.74
N GLY A 341 -3.92 -1.14 38.77
CA GLY A 341 -3.20 -2.03 39.68
C GLY A 341 -2.53 -3.22 38.99
N LYS A 342 -3.19 -3.84 37.99
CA LYS A 342 -2.57 -4.88 37.16
C LYS A 342 -1.40 -4.35 36.32
N LEU A 343 -1.49 -3.14 35.81
CA LEU A 343 -0.45 -2.50 35.01
C LEU A 343 0.75 -2.10 35.88
N VAL A 344 0.55 -1.60 37.09
CA VAL A 344 1.60 -1.29 38.07
C VAL A 344 2.45 -2.53 38.34
N LYS A 345 1.81 -3.66 38.69
CA LYS A 345 2.52 -4.93 38.90
C LYS A 345 3.33 -5.37 37.66
N LYS A 346 2.77 -5.24 36.45
CA LYS A 346 3.46 -5.58 35.20
C LYS A 346 4.58 -4.60 34.83
N ALA A 347 4.41 -3.34 35.15
CA ALA A 347 5.38 -2.27 34.91
C ALA A 347 6.56 -2.32 35.92
N LYS A 348 6.42 -3.09 36.99
CA LYS A 348 7.37 -3.15 38.13
C LYS A 348 7.72 -1.74 38.62
N LEU A 349 6.70 -0.94 38.84
CA LEU A 349 6.82 0.40 39.45
C LEU A 349 6.30 0.37 40.87
N ASP A 350 6.89 1.18 41.73
CA ASP A 350 6.41 1.40 43.08
C ASP A 350 5.09 2.20 43.04
N GLU A 351 4.16 1.88 43.94
CA GLU A 351 2.90 2.63 44.01
C GLU A 351 3.13 4.09 44.37
N LYS A 352 4.20 4.44 45.08
CA LYS A 352 4.60 5.81 45.38
C LYS A 352 4.78 6.70 44.13
N VAL A 353 5.23 6.12 43.01
CA VAL A 353 5.36 6.82 41.73
C VAL A 353 4.01 7.26 41.17
N LEU A 354 2.92 6.61 41.56
CA LEU A 354 1.57 7.01 41.15
C LEU A 354 1.08 8.27 41.89
N ASP A 355 1.55 8.47 43.12
CA ASP A 355 1.21 9.65 43.93
C ASP A 355 1.91 10.93 43.42
N GLU A 356 3.05 10.76 42.75
CA GLU A 356 3.78 11.83 42.07
C GLU A 356 3.13 12.25 40.74
N LEU A 357 2.27 11.41 40.16
CA LEU A 357 1.68 11.63 38.83
C LEU A 357 0.21 12.11 38.93
N LYS A 358 -0.01 13.25 39.59
CA LYS A 358 -1.36 13.82 39.80
C LYS A 358 -1.72 14.93 38.79
N LYS A 359 -0.71 15.63 38.24
CA LYS A 359 -0.92 16.73 37.29
C LYS A 359 -0.72 16.24 35.86
N GLU A 360 -1.44 16.83 34.91
CA GLU A 360 -1.37 16.44 33.50
C GLU A 360 0.03 16.67 32.91
N GLU A 361 0.70 17.74 33.31
CA GLU A 361 2.05 18.07 32.86
C GLU A 361 3.08 17.02 33.31
N GLU A 362 3.02 16.58 34.58
CA GLU A 362 3.91 15.54 35.14
C GLU A 362 3.73 14.22 34.40
N ILE A 363 2.47 13.86 34.07
CA ILE A 363 2.18 12.65 33.31
C ILE A 363 2.68 12.77 31.87
N ASN A 364 2.52 13.92 31.22
CA ASN A 364 3.01 14.12 29.85
C ASN A 364 4.54 14.04 29.80
N ASN A 365 5.23 14.67 30.73
CA ASN A 365 6.69 14.61 30.85
C ASN A 365 7.16 13.17 31.12
N ARG A 366 6.48 12.46 32.02
CA ARG A 366 6.80 11.06 32.28
C ARG A 366 6.54 10.18 31.06
N LEU A 367 5.43 10.39 30.35
CA LEU A 367 5.09 9.64 29.12
C LEU A 367 6.18 9.80 28.06
N GLN A 368 6.67 10.99 27.85
CA GLN A 368 7.75 11.29 26.93
C GLN A 368 9.03 10.48 27.29
N LYS A 369 9.45 10.55 28.55
CA LYS A 369 10.62 9.81 29.05
C LYS A 369 10.45 8.28 28.85
N GLU A 370 9.30 7.72 29.19
CA GLU A 370 9.04 6.29 29.02
C GLU A 370 8.93 5.87 27.55
N LEU A 371 8.45 6.76 26.66
CA LEU A 371 8.38 6.53 25.21
C LEU A 371 9.78 6.50 24.59
N ILE A 372 10.64 7.48 24.90
CA ILE A 372 12.03 7.50 24.39
C ILE A 372 12.71 6.18 24.76
N LYS A 373 12.70 5.82 26.05
CA LYS A 373 13.29 4.58 26.53
C LYS A 373 12.68 3.32 25.88
N TYR A 374 11.39 3.33 25.63
CA TYR A 374 10.71 2.23 24.93
C TYR A 374 11.21 2.09 23.48
N TRP A 375 11.39 3.20 22.76
CA TRP A 375 11.84 3.15 21.37
C TRP A 375 13.31 2.75 21.26
N GLU A 376 14.18 3.22 22.16
CA GLU A 376 15.57 2.76 22.26
C GLU A 376 15.65 1.24 22.49
N MET A 377 14.93 0.74 23.48
CA MET A 377 14.88 -0.69 23.77
C MET A 377 14.23 -1.50 22.62
N LYS A 378 13.28 -0.92 21.92
CA LYS A 378 12.61 -1.56 20.77
C LYS A 378 13.54 -1.67 19.58
N ALA A 379 14.39 -0.68 19.32
CA ALA A 379 15.43 -0.76 18.29
C ALA A 379 16.39 -1.94 18.57
N GLN A 380 16.64 -2.24 19.85
CA GLN A 380 17.50 -3.35 20.30
C GLN A 380 16.71 -4.64 20.64
N ALA A 381 15.44 -4.74 20.23
CA ALA A 381 14.54 -5.84 20.67
C ALA A 381 15.10 -7.23 20.37
N TRP A 382 15.81 -7.39 19.24
CA TRP A 382 16.41 -8.67 18.87
C TRP A 382 17.55 -9.08 19.79
N SER A 383 18.51 -8.18 20.06
CA SER A 383 19.64 -8.42 20.96
C SER A 383 19.17 -8.66 22.40
N LEU A 384 18.24 -7.85 22.91
CA LEU A 384 17.63 -8.05 24.22
C LEU A 384 16.96 -9.42 24.34
N ARG A 385 16.25 -9.87 23.29
CA ARG A 385 15.62 -11.20 23.29
C ARG A 385 16.63 -12.32 23.20
N ARG A 386 17.67 -12.17 22.40
CA ARG A 386 18.78 -13.13 22.29
C ARG A 386 19.48 -13.31 23.61
N ASN A 387 19.91 -12.22 24.24
CA ASN A 387 20.61 -12.25 25.53
C ASN A 387 19.77 -12.90 26.63
N PHE A 388 18.46 -12.58 26.65
CA PHE A 388 17.54 -13.25 27.59
C PHE A 388 17.43 -14.76 27.34
N LEU A 389 17.37 -15.21 26.10
CA LEU A 389 17.34 -16.64 25.76
C LEU A 389 18.67 -17.31 26.11
N ASP A 390 19.80 -16.65 25.93
CA ASP A 390 21.11 -17.18 26.28
C ASP A 390 21.23 -17.40 27.80
N THR A 391 20.74 -16.43 28.58
CA THR A 391 20.65 -16.57 30.04
C THR A 391 19.80 -17.78 30.48
N LEU A 392 18.66 -18.00 29.77
CA LEU A 392 17.81 -19.14 30.05
C LEU A 392 18.41 -20.48 29.60
N ILE A 393 19.10 -20.50 28.44
CA ILE A 393 19.74 -21.70 27.89
C ILE A 393 20.90 -22.15 28.82
N ASN A 394 21.65 -21.19 29.37
CA ASN A 394 22.73 -21.50 30.30
C ASN A 394 22.24 -22.10 31.62
N LYS A 395 21.05 -21.74 32.07
CA LYS A 395 20.40 -22.28 33.28
C LYS A 395 19.58 -23.56 33.06
N ALA A 396 19.29 -23.92 31.80
CA ALA A 396 18.40 -25.02 31.49
C ALA A 396 19.16 -26.31 31.18
N THR A 397 18.58 -27.46 31.52
CA THR A 397 19.09 -28.79 31.25
C THR A 397 18.12 -29.61 30.40
N GLY A 398 18.60 -30.72 29.81
CA GLY A 398 17.79 -31.71 29.10
C GLY A 398 16.91 -31.15 27.97
N ASN A 399 15.67 -31.62 27.90
CA ASN A 399 14.71 -31.27 26.86
C ASN A 399 14.34 -29.78 26.85
N ASN A 400 14.41 -29.13 27.99
CA ASN A 400 14.11 -27.69 28.11
C ASN A 400 15.19 -26.84 27.40
N LYS A 401 16.47 -27.24 27.54
CA LYS A 401 17.59 -26.62 26.85
C LYS A 401 17.44 -26.75 25.33
N LYS A 402 17.12 -27.97 24.81
CA LYS A 402 16.85 -28.22 23.39
C LYS A 402 15.69 -27.34 22.86
N ARG A 403 14.61 -27.19 23.63
CA ARG A 403 13.47 -26.32 23.28
C ARG A 403 13.86 -24.87 23.16
N LEU A 404 14.64 -24.32 24.11
CA LEU A 404 15.09 -22.93 24.11
C LEU A 404 16.03 -22.64 22.94
N ILE A 405 16.95 -23.55 22.62
CA ILE A 405 17.85 -23.46 21.45
C ILE A 405 17.02 -23.38 20.16
N ASN A 406 16.00 -24.22 20.01
CA ASN A 406 15.12 -24.17 18.84
C ASN A 406 14.32 -22.88 18.72
N ILE A 407 13.88 -22.30 19.85
CA ILE A 407 13.25 -20.97 19.87
C ILE A 407 14.25 -19.90 19.40
N LYS A 408 15.50 -19.93 19.89
CA LYS A 408 16.55 -18.98 19.49
C LYS A 408 16.88 -19.08 18.00
N LYS A 409 17.01 -20.30 17.45
CA LYS A 409 17.19 -20.53 16.00
C LYS A 409 16.02 -19.97 15.18
N GLY A 410 14.79 -20.18 15.63
CA GLY A 410 13.60 -19.63 14.97
C GLY A 410 13.56 -18.11 14.92
N ILE A 411 14.01 -17.44 15.97
CA ILE A 411 14.10 -15.97 16.04
C ILE A 411 15.20 -15.45 15.11
N SER A 412 16.36 -16.11 15.05
CA SER A 412 17.46 -15.74 14.13
C SER A 412 17.02 -15.81 12.66
N ILE A 413 16.28 -16.85 12.26
CA ILE A 413 15.73 -16.98 10.92
C ILE A 413 14.74 -15.83 10.64
N GLN A 414 13.88 -15.47 11.59
CA GLN A 414 12.93 -14.34 11.43
C GLN A 414 13.64 -13.01 11.26
N ASN A 415 14.74 -12.78 11.98
CA ASN A 415 15.51 -11.55 11.87
C ASN A 415 16.22 -11.43 10.51
N ASN A 416 16.73 -12.54 9.96
CA ASN A 416 17.35 -12.56 8.64
C ASN A 416 16.32 -12.33 7.54
N VAL A 417 15.13 -12.92 7.66
CA VAL A 417 14.01 -12.67 6.74
C VAL A 417 13.57 -11.20 6.78
N SER A 418 13.53 -10.56 7.97
CA SER A 418 13.12 -9.15 8.08
C SER A 418 14.19 -8.13 7.63
N LYS A 419 15.45 -8.56 7.49
CA LYS A 419 16.53 -7.71 6.95
C LYS A 419 16.63 -7.78 5.42
N ASN A 420 16.10 -8.85 4.82
CA ASN A 420 16.11 -9.08 3.38
C ASN A 420 14.80 -8.62 2.69
N TYR A 421 13.89 -8.01 3.44
CA TYR A 421 12.68 -7.32 3.02
C TYR A 421 12.68 -5.88 3.53
#